data_63019595ed5c34c87315229556f81376
#
_entry.id   63019595ed5c34c87315229556f81376
#
_cell.length_a   1.000
_cell.length_b   1.000
_cell.length_c   1.000
_cell.angle_alpha   90.00
_cell.angle_beta   90.00
_cell.angle_gamma   90.00
#
_symmetry.space_group_name_H-M   'P 1'
#
loop_
_entity.id
_entity.type
_entity.pdbx_description
1 polymer ?
#
loop_
_entity_poly.entity_id
_entity_poly.type
_entity_poly.pdbx_seq_one_letter_code
_entity_poly.pdbx_strand_id
1 'polypeptide(L)'
;MSTLMQYLLACNILDILTGFLKAYDQKNISSKKIKHGALSKISIWCIIAVSMMVSSYLKTDLTTYVTGYYLIMEVVSIFENVSVFVPVPEKLKNILDTHTSKKETEKETVKTVDPEILKRIKEMKENEWNQFQRDR
;
A
#
# COMPACT_ATOMS: atom_id res chain seq x y z
N MET A 1 9.92 21.59 6.46
CA MET A 1 9.50 20.46 5.60
C MET A 1 10.22 20.59 4.27
N SER A 2 10.77 19.52 3.72
CA SER A 2 11.35 19.56 2.38
C SER A 2 10.23 19.75 1.34
N THR A 3 10.53 20.40 0.23
CA THR A 3 9.58 20.62 -0.88
C THR A 3 8.95 19.31 -1.35
N LEU A 4 9.72 18.21 -1.33
CA LEU A 4 9.26 16.88 -1.71
C LEU A 4 8.15 16.36 -0.77
N MET A 5 8.26 16.62 0.54
CA MET A 5 7.20 16.25 1.50
C MET A 5 5.91 17.05 1.28
N GLN A 6 6.03 18.32 0.87
CA GLN A 6 4.84 19.13 0.54
C GLN A 6 4.11 18.57 -0.69
N TYR A 7 4.86 18.16 -1.72
CA TYR A 7 4.27 17.48 -2.88
C TYR A 7 3.62 16.15 -2.52
N LEU A 8 4.27 15.34 -1.67
CA LEU A 8 3.67 14.11 -1.21
C LEU A 8 2.37 14.34 -0.43
N LEU A 9 2.32 15.35 0.42
CA LEU A 9 1.10 15.72 1.16
C LEU A 9 -0.01 16.13 0.19
N ALA A 10 0.29 16.94 -0.81
CA ALA A 10 -0.65 17.35 -1.83
C ALA A 10 -1.17 16.14 -2.64
N CYS A 11 -0.29 15.23 -3.06
CA CYS A 11 -0.68 14.01 -3.75
C CYS A 11 -1.54 13.10 -2.87
N ASN A 12 -1.25 12.97 -1.58
CA ASN A 12 -2.08 12.22 -0.64
C ASN A 12 -3.52 12.75 -0.58
N ILE A 13 -3.68 14.07 -0.54
CA ILE A 13 -5.01 14.71 -0.53
C ILE A 13 -5.73 14.47 -1.86
N LEU A 14 -5.02 14.63 -2.98
CA LEU A 14 -5.59 14.40 -4.32
C LEU A 14 -5.99 12.92 -4.52
N ASP A 15 -5.19 11.98 -4.04
CA ASP A 15 -5.52 10.55 -4.12
C ASP A 15 -6.80 10.22 -3.32
N ILE A 16 -6.94 10.75 -2.12
CA ILE A 16 -8.17 10.58 -1.33
C ILE A 16 -9.38 11.16 -2.06
N LEU A 17 -9.26 12.36 -2.63
CA LEU A 17 -10.35 13.01 -3.35
C LEU A 17 -10.73 12.24 -4.61
N THR A 18 -9.77 11.83 -5.42
CA THR A 18 -10.02 11.07 -6.65
C THR A 18 -10.55 9.67 -6.36
N GLY A 19 -10.06 9.02 -5.30
CA GLY A 19 -10.58 7.74 -4.84
C GLY A 19 -12.01 7.82 -4.33
N PHE A 20 -12.37 8.92 -3.64
CA PHE A 20 -13.74 9.18 -3.21
C PHE A 20 -14.68 9.43 -4.41
N LEU A 21 -14.27 10.24 -5.39
CA LEU A 21 -15.01 10.48 -6.62
C LEU A 21 -15.30 9.18 -7.37
N LYS A 22 -14.28 8.32 -7.53
CA LYS A 22 -14.41 6.99 -8.14
C LYS A 22 -15.42 6.10 -7.38
N ALA A 23 -15.33 6.07 -6.05
CA ALA A 23 -16.24 5.28 -5.22
C ALA A 23 -17.67 5.80 -5.29
N TYR A 24 -17.84 7.11 -5.40
CA TYR A 24 -19.15 7.75 -5.56
C TYR A 24 -19.80 7.40 -6.90
N ASP A 25 -19.04 7.52 -8.00
CA ASP A 25 -19.52 7.17 -9.35
C ASP A 25 -19.92 5.70 -9.47
N GLN A 26 -19.12 4.80 -8.90
CA GLN A 26 -19.39 3.37 -8.88
C GLN A 26 -20.46 2.93 -7.89
N LYS A 27 -21.09 3.86 -7.14
CA LYS A 27 -22.06 3.58 -6.07
C LYS A 27 -21.57 2.54 -5.05
N ASN A 28 -20.26 2.45 -4.85
CA ASN A 28 -19.59 1.45 -4.02
C ASN A 28 -18.81 2.12 -2.88
N ILE A 29 -19.49 3.02 -2.16
CA ILE A 29 -18.91 3.67 -0.99
C ILE A 29 -18.99 2.69 0.18
N SER A 30 -17.82 2.24 0.65
CA SER A 30 -17.70 1.36 1.80
C SER A 30 -16.82 2.00 2.87
N SER A 31 -17.34 2.14 4.08
CA SER A 31 -16.58 2.64 5.23
C SER A 31 -15.31 1.83 5.49
N LYS A 32 -15.32 0.53 5.17
CA LYS A 32 -14.15 -0.34 5.29
C LYS A 32 -13.04 0.05 4.31
N LYS A 33 -13.38 0.39 3.06
CA LYS A 33 -12.42 0.85 2.04
C LYS A 33 -11.83 2.19 2.43
N ILE A 34 -12.65 3.13 2.93
CA ILE A 34 -12.19 4.45 3.38
C ILE A 34 -11.22 4.32 4.55
N LYS A 35 -11.56 3.51 5.56
CA LYS A 35 -10.66 3.25 6.70
C LYS A 35 -9.33 2.64 6.26
N HIS A 36 -9.35 1.69 5.34
CA HIS A 36 -8.11 1.06 4.83
C HIS A 36 -7.25 2.06 4.07
N GLY A 37 -7.83 2.91 3.23
CA GLY A 37 -7.12 4.00 2.56
C GLY A 37 -6.46 4.97 3.54
N ALA A 38 -7.21 5.41 4.57
CA ALA A 38 -6.67 6.29 5.61
C ALA A 38 -5.51 5.65 6.39
N LEU A 39 -5.63 4.38 6.77
CA LEU A 39 -4.55 3.64 7.44
C LEU A 39 -3.29 3.53 6.57
N SER A 40 -3.42 3.29 5.28
CA SER A 40 -2.29 3.29 4.35
C SER A 40 -1.55 4.62 4.35
N LYS A 41 -2.27 5.74 4.33
CA LYS A 41 -1.64 7.08 4.36
C LYS A 41 -0.90 7.34 5.67
N ILE A 42 -1.50 6.98 6.80
CA ILE A 42 -0.84 7.06 8.12
C ILE A 42 0.45 6.21 8.12
N SER A 43 0.40 5.00 7.59
CA SER A 43 1.57 4.12 7.51
C SER A 43 2.70 4.71 6.67
N ILE A 44 2.40 5.37 5.54
CA ILE A 44 3.39 6.08 4.73
C ILE A 44 4.10 7.15 5.56
N TRP A 45 3.37 7.96 6.30
CA TRP A 45 3.96 9.00 7.15
C TRP A 45 4.79 8.43 8.29
N CYS A 46 4.39 7.28 8.87
CA CYS A 46 5.21 6.58 9.86
C CYS A 46 6.54 6.10 9.25
N ILE A 47 6.53 5.54 8.05
CA ILE A 47 7.75 5.08 7.36
C ILE A 47 8.66 6.27 7.04
N ILE A 48 8.11 7.41 6.61
CA ILE A 48 8.90 8.63 6.36
C ILE A 48 9.52 9.12 7.66
N ALA A 49 8.78 9.14 8.78
CA ALA A 49 9.32 9.54 10.06
C ALA A 49 10.49 8.63 10.49
N VAL A 50 10.34 7.32 10.34
CA VAL A 50 11.44 6.37 10.59
C VAL A 50 12.62 6.62 9.66
N SER A 51 12.38 6.86 8.37
CA SER A 51 13.46 7.16 7.41
C SER A 51 14.22 8.43 7.76
N MET A 52 13.55 9.45 8.32
CA MET A 52 14.20 10.67 8.82
C MET A 52 15.14 10.36 10.01
N MET A 53 14.69 9.52 10.95
CA MET A 53 15.52 9.13 12.09
C MET A 53 16.75 8.34 11.62
N VAL A 54 16.58 7.39 10.70
CA VAL A 54 17.66 6.59 10.14
C VAL A 54 18.61 7.45 9.31
N SER A 55 18.10 8.37 8.49
CA SER A 55 18.92 9.32 7.72
C SER A 55 19.80 10.17 8.61
N SER A 56 19.25 10.65 9.72
CA SER A 56 19.99 11.46 10.70
C SER A 56 21.10 10.65 11.37
N TYR A 57 20.84 9.39 11.71
CA TYR A 57 21.81 8.49 12.35
C TYR A 57 22.93 8.08 11.40
N LEU A 58 22.59 7.64 10.18
CA LEU A 58 23.54 7.15 9.17
C LEU A 58 24.22 8.28 8.38
N LYS A 59 23.80 9.54 8.56
CA LYS A 59 24.26 10.71 7.77
C LYS A 59 24.08 10.49 6.25
N THR A 60 23.04 9.79 5.86
CA THR A 60 22.71 9.43 4.47
C THR A 60 21.33 9.98 4.13
N ASP A 61 21.10 10.44 2.92
CA ASP A 61 19.80 11.02 2.50
C ASP A 61 18.78 9.93 2.09
N LEU A 62 18.50 9.00 3.02
CA LEU A 62 17.49 7.95 2.81
C LEU A 62 16.08 8.54 2.70
N THR A 63 15.81 9.63 3.41
CA THR A 63 14.48 10.27 3.45
C THR A 63 14.02 10.72 2.08
N THR A 64 14.88 11.30 1.28
CA THR A 64 14.55 11.75 -0.08
C THR A 64 14.17 10.58 -0.98
N TYR A 65 14.92 9.48 -0.92
CA TYR A 65 14.60 8.28 -1.71
C TYR A 65 13.26 7.67 -1.31
N VAL A 66 13.01 7.50 -0.01
CA VAL A 66 11.76 6.94 0.51
C VAL A 66 10.58 7.85 0.17
N THR A 67 10.71 9.15 0.36
CA THR A 67 9.65 10.12 0.04
C THR A 67 9.37 10.16 -1.46
N GLY A 68 10.41 10.12 -2.30
CA GLY A 68 10.28 10.08 -3.76
C GLY A 68 9.58 8.82 -4.24
N TYR A 69 9.90 7.66 -3.65
CA TYR A 69 9.21 6.40 -3.96
C TYR A 69 7.71 6.49 -3.66
N TYR A 70 7.33 6.95 -2.48
CA TYR A 70 5.91 7.10 -2.13
C TYR A 70 5.20 8.17 -2.95
N LEU A 71 5.89 9.26 -3.33
CA LEU A 71 5.33 10.27 -4.23
C LEU A 71 4.93 9.65 -5.58
N ILE A 72 5.78 8.82 -6.17
CA ILE A 72 5.48 8.12 -7.42
C ILE A 72 4.27 7.20 -7.23
N MET A 73 4.22 6.45 -6.13
CA MET A 73 3.10 5.55 -5.85
C MET A 73 1.76 6.29 -5.69
N GLU A 74 1.75 7.48 -5.06
CA GLU A 74 0.56 8.32 -4.95
C GLU A 74 0.11 8.85 -6.32
N VAL A 75 1.05 9.28 -7.16
CA VAL A 75 0.76 9.74 -8.52
C VAL A 75 0.12 8.61 -9.34
N VAL A 76 0.67 7.39 -9.26
CA VAL A 76 0.10 6.20 -9.93
C VAL A 76 -1.34 5.94 -9.44
N SER A 77 -1.57 5.99 -8.12
CA SER A 77 -2.89 5.78 -7.53
C SER A 77 -3.91 6.84 -8.02
N ILE A 78 -3.49 8.11 -8.09
CA ILE A 78 -4.33 9.19 -8.64
C ILE A 78 -4.72 8.88 -10.10
N PHE A 79 -3.76 8.47 -10.94
CA PHE A 79 -4.04 8.09 -12.32
C PHE A 79 -5.01 6.90 -12.42
N GLU A 80 -4.84 5.87 -11.60
CA GLU A 80 -5.78 4.74 -11.51
C GLU A 80 -7.20 5.20 -11.15
N ASN A 81 -7.32 6.16 -10.24
CA ASN A 81 -8.61 6.68 -9.84
C ASN A 81 -9.26 7.53 -10.92
N VAL A 82 -8.48 8.38 -11.60
CA VAL A 82 -8.95 9.30 -12.66
C VAL A 82 -9.21 8.57 -13.97
N SER A 83 -8.56 7.43 -14.24
CA SER A 83 -8.70 6.65 -15.48
C SER A 83 -10.14 6.17 -15.75
N VAL A 84 -10.99 6.15 -14.72
CA VAL A 84 -12.42 5.85 -14.85
C VAL A 84 -13.17 6.98 -15.58
N PHE A 85 -12.72 8.22 -15.44
CA PHE A 85 -13.40 9.41 -15.95
C PHE A 85 -12.76 9.95 -17.24
N VAL A 86 -11.45 9.78 -17.38
CA VAL A 86 -10.67 10.35 -18.49
C VAL A 86 -9.79 9.26 -19.11
N PRO A 87 -9.78 9.12 -20.46
CA PRO A 87 -8.90 8.17 -21.11
C PRO A 87 -7.42 8.52 -20.83
N VAL A 88 -6.72 7.60 -20.20
CA VAL A 88 -5.30 7.74 -19.88
C VAL A 88 -4.47 7.35 -21.10
N PRO A 89 -3.41 8.10 -21.44
CA PRO A 89 -2.52 7.75 -22.55
C PRO A 89 -1.94 6.33 -22.40
N GLU A 90 -1.86 5.57 -23.48
CA GLU A 90 -1.43 4.16 -23.48
C GLU A 90 -0.08 3.93 -22.80
N LYS A 91 0.86 4.88 -22.93
CA LYS A 91 2.17 4.80 -22.24
C LYS A 91 2.04 4.79 -20.72
N LEU A 92 1.11 5.57 -20.17
CA LEU A 92 0.82 5.57 -18.73
C LEU A 92 0.06 4.33 -18.32
N LYS A 93 -0.85 3.83 -19.17
CA LYS A 93 -1.59 2.59 -18.92
C LYS A 93 -0.65 1.39 -18.77
N ASN A 94 0.37 1.27 -19.62
CA ASN A 94 1.37 0.21 -19.53
C ASN A 94 2.17 0.25 -18.21
N ILE A 95 2.48 1.45 -17.71
CA ILE A 95 3.15 1.61 -16.41
C ILE A 95 2.21 1.21 -15.27
N LEU A 96 0.94 1.60 -15.33
CA LEU A 96 -0.09 1.25 -14.37
C LEU A 96 -0.32 -0.27 -14.33
N ASP A 97 -0.47 -0.91 -15.48
CA ASP A 97 -0.69 -2.36 -15.60
C ASP A 97 0.49 -3.16 -15.03
N THR A 98 1.73 -2.68 -15.23
CA THR A 98 2.93 -3.31 -14.65
C THR A 98 2.92 -3.26 -13.11
N HIS A 99 2.42 -2.17 -12.53
CA HIS A 99 2.33 -2.02 -11.07
C HIS A 99 1.10 -2.75 -10.50
N THR A 100 -0.01 -2.80 -11.23
CA THR A 100 -1.24 -3.47 -10.80
C THR A 100 -1.10 -4.99 -10.85
N SER A 101 -0.48 -5.54 -11.89
CA SER A 101 -0.15 -6.98 -11.96
C SER A 101 0.69 -7.45 -10.77
N LYS A 102 1.62 -6.61 -10.30
CA LYS A 102 2.41 -6.94 -9.11
C LYS A 102 1.56 -7.01 -7.83
N LYS A 103 0.55 -6.16 -7.70
CA LYS A 103 -0.41 -6.19 -6.56
C LYS A 103 -1.38 -7.38 -6.64
N GLU A 104 -1.76 -7.80 -7.84
CA GLU A 104 -2.63 -8.95 -8.04
C GLU A 104 -1.89 -10.27 -7.79
N THR A 105 -0.65 -10.39 -8.27
CA THR A 105 0.18 -11.58 -8.01
C THR A 105 0.44 -11.78 -6.51
N GLU A 106 0.63 -10.69 -5.74
CA GLU A 106 0.81 -10.76 -4.29
C GLU A 106 -0.48 -11.13 -3.56
N LYS A 107 -1.65 -10.72 -4.08
CA LYS A 107 -2.97 -11.12 -3.55
C LYS A 107 -3.39 -12.53 -3.98
N GLU A 108 -2.99 -12.97 -5.16
CA GLU A 108 -3.26 -14.33 -5.65
C GLU A 108 -2.39 -15.36 -4.95
N THR A 109 -1.13 -15.05 -4.66
CA THR A 109 -0.25 -15.95 -3.89
C THR A 109 -0.78 -16.20 -2.48
N VAL A 110 -1.47 -15.23 -1.88
CA VAL A 110 -2.14 -15.42 -0.57
C VAL A 110 -3.47 -16.18 -0.69
N LYS A 111 -4.13 -16.14 -1.86
CA LYS A 111 -5.39 -16.86 -2.11
C LYS A 111 -5.19 -18.30 -2.60
N THR A 112 -4.03 -18.61 -3.17
CA THR A 112 -3.69 -19.94 -3.71
C THR A 112 -2.85 -20.78 -2.76
N VAL A 113 -2.74 -20.40 -1.48
CA VAL A 113 -2.27 -21.35 -0.47
C VAL A 113 -3.35 -22.42 -0.35
N ASP A 114 -3.01 -23.60 -0.87
CA ASP A 114 -3.83 -24.81 -0.84
C ASP A 114 -4.43 -24.96 0.58
N PRO A 115 -5.76 -25.11 0.71
CA PRO A 115 -6.40 -25.26 2.02
C PRO A 115 -5.78 -26.40 2.85
N GLU A 116 -5.17 -27.38 2.21
CA GLU A 116 -4.44 -28.45 2.86
C GLU A 116 -3.12 -27.99 3.51
N ILE A 117 -2.40 -27.06 2.86
CA ILE A 117 -1.19 -26.44 3.42
C ILE A 117 -1.55 -25.55 4.62
N LEU A 118 -2.64 -24.80 4.56
CA LEU A 118 -3.16 -23.99 5.66
C LEU A 118 -3.56 -24.86 6.86
N LYS A 119 -4.13 -26.04 6.61
CA LYS A 119 -4.48 -27.01 7.65
C LYS A 119 -3.24 -27.57 8.32
N ARG A 120 -2.22 -27.97 7.55
CA ARG A 120 -0.92 -28.44 8.06
C ARG A 120 -0.19 -27.40 8.91
N ILE A 121 -0.20 -26.13 8.49
CA ILE A 121 0.41 -25.04 9.27
C ILE A 121 -0.32 -24.82 10.59
N LYS A 122 -1.64 -24.93 10.61
CA LYS A 122 -2.42 -24.83 11.85
C LYS A 122 -2.12 -26.00 12.79
N GLU A 123 -2.09 -27.22 12.28
CA GLU A 123 -1.76 -28.42 13.05
C GLU A 123 -0.34 -28.38 13.63
N MET A 124 0.63 -27.88 12.86
CA MET A 124 2.00 -27.70 13.36
C MET A 124 2.06 -26.66 14.50
N LYS A 125 1.40 -25.52 14.36
CA LYS A 125 1.35 -24.50 15.41
C LYS A 125 0.65 -24.99 16.68
N GLU A 126 -0.40 -25.78 16.53
CA GLU A 126 -1.14 -26.35 17.66
C GLU A 126 -0.29 -27.40 18.41
N ASN A 127 0.48 -28.21 17.67
CA ASN A 127 1.41 -29.17 18.22
C ASN A 127 2.58 -28.49 18.95
N GLU A 128 3.17 -27.45 18.39
CA GLU A 128 4.21 -26.63 19.03
C GLU A 128 3.70 -25.97 20.32
N TRP A 129 2.49 -25.42 20.29
CA TRP A 129 1.83 -24.84 21.44
C TRP A 129 1.59 -25.87 22.55
N ASN A 130 1.10 -27.05 22.19
CA ASN A 130 0.83 -28.15 23.14
C ASN A 130 2.13 -28.75 23.73
N GLN A 131 3.23 -28.72 22.97
CA GLN A 131 4.54 -29.15 23.44
C GLN A 131 5.11 -28.12 24.42
N PHE A 132 5.02 -26.84 24.12
CA PHE A 132 5.44 -25.74 25.00
C PHE A 132 4.68 -25.75 26.35
N GLN A 133 3.39 -26.14 26.34
CA GLN A 133 2.60 -26.25 27.57
C GLN A 133 2.99 -27.47 28.43
N ARG A 134 3.52 -28.55 27.83
CA ARG A 134 3.96 -29.76 28.55
C ARG A 134 5.34 -29.60 29.20
N ASP A 135 6.16 -28.72 28.64
CA ASP A 135 7.55 -28.49 29.12
C ASP A 135 7.60 -27.41 30.23
N ARG A 136 6.45 -26.96 30.74
CA ARG A 136 6.29 -25.96 31.79
C ARG A 136 5.77 -26.57 33.07
#